data_bd9763dd5b80d5ecdeef5a117a5b654c
#
_entry.id   bd9763dd5b80d5ecdeef5a117a5b654c
#
_cell.length_a   1.000
_cell.length_b   1.000
_cell.length_c   1.000
_cell.angle_alpha   90.00
_cell.angle_beta   90.00
_cell.angle_gamma   90.00
#
_symmetry.space_group_name_H-M   'P 1'
#
loop_
_entity.id
_entity.type
_entity.pdbx_description
1 polymer ?
#
loop_
_entity_poly.entity_id
_entity_poly.type
_entity_poly.pdbx_seq_one_letter_code
_entity_poly.pdbx_strand_id
1 'polypeptide(L)'
;MSYINQQTDIYNKILNKHLTLTESQKMQQDILHDIQQHTISSFQNKYCKLPKGIQKNIHYSKQSIQLLQHCNDMIIKIYKRPGKFVSALFESYADLKDTERDCIIKKDLFNILNDCIKNNTIACIKMHTNHSYYIMPLAIDTFIGYTYVICKSCPHEAGFNGTYVDMSPRLSNILSVMDTGEKFEITENEKKSFRKKIQATGAAYFDSPSENIQVLFTNKGLSMYQTILHQRPSYIHKGGNLYTFNCTRRQAANYFFKFGKEALVLQPQELHEQMLQNFKDAVSTYS
;
A
#
# COMPACT_ATOMS: atom_id res chain seq x y z
N MET A 1 1.24 -19.03 -1.86
CA MET A 1 2.64 -19.42 -2.03
C MET A 1 3.62 -18.34 -1.64
N SER A 2 3.49 -17.09 -2.11
CA SER A 2 4.33 -15.97 -1.66
C SER A 2 4.31 -15.76 -0.15
N TYR A 3 3.18 -15.99 0.52
CA TYR A 3 3.05 -15.86 1.98
C TYR A 3 3.91 -16.88 2.75
N ILE A 4 3.92 -18.15 2.32
CA ILE A 4 4.78 -19.17 2.93
C ILE A 4 6.25 -18.79 2.75
N ASN A 5 6.64 -18.36 1.55
CA ASN A 5 8.00 -17.91 1.28
C ASN A 5 8.36 -16.66 2.13
N GLN A 6 7.44 -15.72 2.31
CA GLN A 6 7.67 -14.54 3.13
C GLN A 6 7.85 -14.90 4.62
N GLN A 7 7.06 -15.83 5.15
CA GLN A 7 7.24 -16.32 6.52
C GLN A 7 8.59 -17.05 6.65
N THR A 8 8.97 -17.83 5.64
CA THR A 8 10.28 -18.49 5.58
C THR A 8 11.42 -17.48 5.48
N ASP A 9 11.27 -16.40 4.69
CA ASP A 9 12.26 -15.33 4.57
C ASP A 9 12.42 -14.52 5.86
N ILE A 10 11.31 -14.20 6.55
CA ILE A 10 11.34 -13.55 7.87
C ILE A 10 12.06 -14.44 8.88
N TYR A 11 11.73 -15.73 8.87
CA TYR A 11 12.35 -16.74 9.69
C TYR A 11 13.86 -16.84 9.41
N ASN A 12 14.27 -16.94 8.15
CA ASN A 12 15.67 -16.99 7.75
C ASN A 12 16.43 -15.70 8.09
N LYS A 13 15.77 -14.51 8.01
CA LYS A 13 16.39 -13.24 8.43
C LYS A 13 16.60 -13.19 9.94
N ILE A 14 15.64 -13.66 10.73
CA ILE A 14 15.79 -13.77 12.20
C ILE A 14 16.92 -14.74 12.53
N LEU A 15 16.94 -15.89 11.84
CA LEU A 15 17.98 -16.89 11.94
C LEU A 15 19.38 -16.33 11.68
N ASN A 16 19.56 -15.71 10.51
CA ASN A 16 20.85 -15.17 10.08
C ASN A 16 21.34 -14.04 11.02
N LYS A 17 20.43 -13.31 11.67
CA LYS A 17 20.79 -12.27 12.64
C LYS A 17 21.30 -12.85 13.96
N HIS A 18 20.91 -14.07 14.31
CA HIS A 18 21.39 -14.78 15.48
C HIS A 18 22.62 -15.66 15.23
N LEU A 19 22.88 -16.02 13.96
CA LEU A 19 24.04 -16.81 13.57
C LEU A 19 25.40 -16.06 13.64
N THR A 20 25.39 -14.76 13.89
CA THR A 20 26.61 -13.96 14.05
C THR A 20 27.21 -14.00 15.45
N LEU A 21 26.57 -14.67 16.39
CA LEU A 21 27.06 -14.85 17.75
C LEU A 21 27.67 -16.24 17.89
N THR A 22 28.92 -16.29 18.39
CA THR A 22 29.77 -17.49 18.59
C THR A 22 29.29 -18.41 19.74
N GLU A 23 28.06 -18.92 19.66
CA GLU A 23 27.53 -19.92 20.60
C GLU A 23 27.40 -21.29 19.92
N SER A 24 27.46 -22.36 20.73
CA SER A 24 27.51 -23.72 20.22
C SER A 24 26.37 -24.07 19.27
N GLN A 25 26.65 -24.77 18.19
CA GLN A 25 25.66 -25.20 17.16
C GLN A 25 24.41 -25.87 17.78
N LYS A 26 24.56 -26.48 18.93
CA LYS A 26 23.47 -27.16 19.65
C LYS A 26 22.47 -26.14 20.24
N MET A 27 22.97 -25.07 20.85
CA MET A 27 22.14 -24.02 21.42
C MET A 27 21.38 -23.24 20.33
N GLN A 28 21.99 -23.08 19.16
CA GLN A 28 21.34 -22.47 17.98
C GLN A 28 20.19 -23.36 17.47
N GLN A 29 20.36 -24.67 17.43
CA GLN A 29 19.30 -25.61 17.03
C GLN A 29 18.14 -25.63 18.03
N ASP A 30 18.42 -25.54 19.33
CA ASP A 30 17.39 -25.52 20.37
C ASP A 30 16.57 -24.21 20.32
N ILE A 31 17.22 -23.06 20.17
CA ILE A 31 16.54 -21.75 19.99
C ILE A 31 15.68 -21.75 18.73
N LEU A 32 16.18 -22.30 17.65
CA LEU A 32 15.46 -22.47 16.38
C LEU A 32 14.22 -23.32 16.55
N HIS A 33 14.36 -24.44 17.22
CA HIS A 33 13.25 -25.34 17.52
C HIS A 33 12.17 -24.64 18.36
N ASP A 34 12.57 -23.91 19.40
CA ASP A 34 11.65 -23.18 20.28
C ASP A 34 10.91 -22.06 19.55
N ILE A 35 11.60 -21.27 18.71
CA ILE A 35 10.98 -20.24 17.86
C ILE A 35 9.99 -20.88 16.88
N GLN A 36 10.35 -22.00 16.26
CA GLN A 36 9.44 -22.76 15.39
C GLN A 36 8.20 -23.22 16.14
N GLN A 37 8.38 -23.87 17.29
CA GLN A 37 7.27 -24.39 18.11
C GLN A 37 6.35 -23.27 18.60
N HIS A 38 6.91 -22.15 19.03
CA HIS A 38 6.12 -20.99 19.48
C HIS A 38 5.32 -20.37 18.33
N THR A 39 5.95 -20.15 17.17
CA THR A 39 5.28 -19.59 15.97
C THR A 39 4.18 -20.53 15.49
N ILE A 40 4.44 -21.82 15.45
CA ILE A 40 3.51 -22.88 15.08
C ILE A 40 2.33 -22.95 16.05
N SER A 41 2.60 -22.96 17.35
CA SER A 41 1.58 -23.04 18.39
C SER A 41 0.69 -21.78 18.38
N SER A 42 1.28 -20.62 18.21
CA SER A 42 0.55 -19.35 18.07
C SER A 42 -0.36 -19.37 16.85
N PHE A 43 0.14 -19.82 15.70
CA PHE A 43 -0.63 -19.93 14.47
C PHE A 43 -1.77 -20.96 14.59
N GLN A 44 -1.49 -22.14 15.17
CA GLN A 44 -2.51 -23.16 15.43
C GLN A 44 -3.61 -22.66 16.37
N ASN A 45 -3.25 -21.98 17.44
CA ASN A 45 -4.21 -21.48 18.43
C ASN A 45 -5.15 -20.44 17.80
N LYS A 46 -4.64 -19.63 16.86
CA LYS A 46 -5.42 -18.60 16.19
C LYS A 46 -6.31 -19.16 15.06
N TYR A 47 -5.77 -20.06 14.22
CA TYR A 47 -6.40 -20.43 12.93
C TYR A 47 -6.90 -21.87 12.82
N CYS A 48 -6.66 -22.73 13.79
CA CYS A 48 -7.12 -24.13 13.72
C CYS A 48 -8.48 -24.42 14.35
N LYS A 49 -9.09 -23.46 15.03
CA LYS A 49 -10.41 -23.61 15.67
C LYS A 49 -11.53 -23.06 14.80
N LEU A 50 -11.70 -23.65 13.62
CA LEU A 50 -12.72 -23.20 12.69
C LEU A 50 -14.09 -23.83 12.94
N PRO A 51 -15.19 -23.04 12.82
CA PRO A 51 -16.53 -23.59 12.77
C PRO A 51 -16.65 -24.53 11.55
N LYS A 52 -17.55 -25.51 11.64
CA LYS A 52 -17.88 -26.38 10.50
C LYS A 52 -18.43 -25.53 9.35
N GLY A 53 -17.62 -25.28 8.34
CA GLY A 53 -17.97 -24.51 7.15
C GLY A 53 -18.45 -25.39 6.00
N ILE A 54 -18.83 -24.75 4.90
CA ILE A 54 -19.17 -25.41 3.64
C ILE A 54 -17.89 -26.05 3.09
N GLN A 55 -17.89 -27.36 2.90
CA GLN A 55 -16.77 -28.07 2.30
C GLN A 55 -16.73 -27.79 0.79
N LYS A 56 -15.61 -27.26 0.28
CA LYS A 56 -15.35 -27.08 -1.16
C LYS A 56 -14.11 -27.86 -1.56
N ASN A 57 -14.18 -28.52 -2.70
CA ASN A 57 -13.00 -29.16 -3.30
C ASN A 57 -12.16 -28.09 -4.00
N ILE A 58 -10.89 -28.02 -3.66
CA ILE A 58 -9.92 -27.13 -4.28
C ILE A 58 -8.92 -27.99 -5.06
N HIS A 59 -8.80 -27.71 -6.37
CA HIS A 59 -7.79 -28.34 -7.22
C HIS A 59 -6.49 -27.52 -7.16
N TYR A 60 -5.40 -28.17 -6.83
CA TYR A 60 -4.08 -27.55 -6.75
C TYR A 60 -3.32 -27.74 -8.08
N SER A 61 -2.58 -26.70 -8.49
CA SER A 61 -1.62 -26.82 -9.59
C SER A 61 -0.48 -27.76 -9.21
N LYS A 62 0.22 -28.34 -10.20
CA LYS A 62 1.42 -29.17 -9.95
C LYS A 62 2.46 -28.45 -9.10
N GLN A 63 2.69 -27.14 -9.35
CA GLN A 63 3.61 -26.33 -8.57
C GLN A 63 3.15 -26.17 -7.12
N SER A 64 1.84 -25.97 -6.89
CA SER A 64 1.27 -25.89 -5.54
C SER A 64 1.44 -27.21 -4.78
N ILE A 65 1.27 -28.34 -5.46
CA ILE A 65 1.47 -29.68 -4.86
C ILE A 65 2.93 -29.87 -4.47
N GLN A 66 3.89 -29.51 -5.33
CA GLN A 66 5.32 -29.62 -5.03
C GLN A 66 5.72 -28.77 -3.81
N LEU A 67 5.19 -27.54 -3.72
CA LEU A 67 5.45 -26.67 -2.57
C LEU A 67 4.82 -27.21 -1.28
N LEU A 68 3.62 -27.78 -1.34
CA LEU A 68 2.99 -28.45 -0.19
C LEU A 68 3.80 -29.70 0.23
N GLN A 69 4.38 -30.44 -0.71
CA GLN A 69 5.26 -31.58 -0.43
C GLN A 69 6.55 -31.15 0.28
N HIS A 70 7.14 -30.01 -0.09
CA HIS A 70 8.31 -29.44 0.60
C HIS A 70 8.02 -29.06 2.05
N CYS A 71 6.78 -28.69 2.36
CA CYS A 71 6.32 -28.37 3.72
C CYS A 71 5.71 -29.59 4.44
N ASN A 72 5.77 -30.78 3.84
CA ASN A 72 4.99 -31.96 4.26
C ASN A 72 5.27 -32.35 5.71
N ASP A 73 6.52 -32.38 6.14
CA ASP A 73 6.89 -32.78 7.50
C ASP A 73 6.33 -31.83 8.54
N MET A 74 6.36 -30.53 8.27
CA MET A 74 5.76 -29.51 9.12
C MET A 74 4.23 -29.62 9.11
N ILE A 75 3.61 -29.82 7.95
CA ILE A 75 2.16 -29.96 7.79
C ILE A 75 1.65 -31.19 8.53
N ILE A 76 2.29 -32.34 8.39
CA ILE A 76 1.88 -33.59 9.03
C ILE A 76 2.05 -33.53 10.54
N LYS A 77 3.18 -33.03 11.03
CA LYS A 77 3.44 -32.91 12.48
C LYS A 77 2.43 -32.00 13.19
N ILE A 78 2.06 -30.89 12.55
CA ILE A 78 1.29 -29.81 13.19
C ILE A 78 -0.19 -29.89 12.90
N TYR A 79 -0.54 -30.04 11.62
CA TYR A 79 -1.94 -29.95 11.17
C TYR A 79 -2.60 -31.32 10.95
N LYS A 80 -1.83 -32.41 10.95
CA LYS A 80 -2.27 -33.79 10.69
C LYS A 80 -2.97 -33.98 9.32
N ARG A 81 -3.43 -32.90 8.69
CA ARG A 81 -4.13 -32.91 7.38
C ARG A 81 -3.76 -31.67 6.56
N PRO A 82 -3.35 -31.82 5.30
CA PRO A 82 -3.00 -30.70 4.43
C PRO A 82 -4.13 -29.68 4.28
N GLY A 83 -5.38 -30.12 4.22
CA GLY A 83 -6.55 -29.21 4.11
C GLY A 83 -6.70 -28.26 5.29
N LYS A 84 -6.38 -28.68 6.51
CA LYS A 84 -6.40 -27.78 7.68
C LYS A 84 -5.32 -26.70 7.61
N PHE A 85 -4.14 -27.07 7.14
CA PHE A 85 -3.06 -26.13 6.91
C PHE A 85 -3.43 -25.07 5.85
N VAL A 86 -4.01 -25.51 4.73
CA VAL A 86 -4.44 -24.59 3.67
C VAL A 86 -5.54 -23.66 4.15
N SER A 87 -6.53 -24.18 4.92
CA SER A 87 -7.54 -23.32 5.53
C SER A 87 -6.94 -22.28 6.46
N ALA A 88 -6.01 -22.68 7.32
CA ALA A 88 -5.31 -21.77 8.22
C ALA A 88 -4.51 -20.69 7.46
N LEU A 89 -3.88 -21.04 6.33
CA LEU A 89 -3.21 -20.08 5.46
C LEU A 89 -4.17 -19.06 4.86
N PHE A 90 -5.32 -19.49 4.34
CA PHE A 90 -6.30 -18.57 3.77
C PHE A 90 -6.86 -17.61 4.82
N GLU A 91 -7.10 -18.09 6.03
CA GLU A 91 -7.59 -17.24 7.11
C GLU A 91 -6.55 -16.25 7.59
N SER A 92 -5.30 -16.71 7.80
CA SER A 92 -4.22 -15.80 8.15
C SER A 92 -4.00 -14.74 7.08
N TYR A 93 -4.16 -15.09 5.80
CA TYR A 93 -4.09 -14.13 4.70
C TYR A 93 -5.30 -13.17 4.72
N ALA A 94 -6.49 -13.66 5.05
CA ALA A 94 -7.70 -12.85 5.14
C ALA A 94 -7.66 -11.85 6.31
N ASP A 95 -6.92 -12.15 7.37
CA ASP A 95 -6.72 -11.25 8.51
C ASP A 95 -5.70 -10.13 8.25
N LEU A 96 -4.90 -10.21 7.16
CA LEU A 96 -3.94 -9.18 6.79
C LEU A 96 -4.66 -7.92 6.30
N LYS A 97 -4.05 -6.77 6.53
CA LYS A 97 -4.47 -5.52 5.90
C LYS A 97 -4.29 -5.59 4.38
N ASP A 98 -5.09 -4.84 3.63
CA ASP A 98 -5.01 -4.82 2.16
C ASP A 98 -3.59 -4.48 1.65
N THR A 99 -2.90 -3.56 2.33
CA THR A 99 -1.50 -3.20 2.02
C THR A 99 -0.53 -4.36 2.19
N GLU A 100 -0.71 -5.18 3.22
CA GLU A 100 0.12 -6.37 3.46
C GLU A 100 -0.16 -7.44 2.42
N ARG A 101 -1.43 -7.60 2.02
CA ARG A 101 -1.84 -8.50 0.92
C ARG A 101 -1.24 -8.05 -0.42
N ASP A 102 -1.28 -6.75 -0.73
CA ASP A 102 -0.65 -6.20 -1.94
C ASP A 102 0.83 -6.53 -2.02
N CYS A 103 1.57 -6.37 -0.92
CA CYS A 103 3.00 -6.69 -0.84
C CYS A 103 3.28 -8.19 -1.02
N ILE A 104 2.38 -9.06 -0.58
CA ILE A 104 2.51 -10.51 -0.77
C ILE A 104 2.24 -10.91 -2.21
N ILE A 105 1.12 -10.45 -2.79
CA ILE A 105 0.71 -10.78 -4.16
C ILE A 105 1.69 -10.22 -5.18
N LYS A 106 2.19 -9.01 -4.93
CA LYS A 106 3.09 -8.27 -5.81
C LYS A 106 4.54 -8.28 -5.31
N LYS A 107 4.95 -9.33 -4.56
CA LYS A 107 6.26 -9.42 -3.91
C LYS A 107 7.42 -9.13 -4.87
N ASP A 108 7.39 -9.71 -6.06
CA ASP A 108 8.47 -9.55 -7.03
C ASP A 108 8.56 -8.10 -7.52
N LEU A 109 7.42 -7.49 -7.83
CA LEU A 109 7.35 -6.07 -8.22
C LEU A 109 7.84 -5.15 -7.09
N PHE A 110 7.41 -5.45 -5.86
CA PHE A 110 7.80 -4.71 -4.67
C PHE A 110 9.31 -4.77 -4.43
N ASN A 111 9.92 -5.95 -4.58
CA ASN A 111 11.36 -6.14 -4.42
C ASN A 111 12.15 -5.37 -5.50
N ILE A 112 11.78 -5.51 -6.79
CA ILE A 112 12.45 -4.77 -7.88
C ILE A 112 12.35 -3.26 -7.65
N LEU A 113 11.19 -2.74 -7.27
CA LEU A 113 11.00 -1.31 -6.99
C LEU A 113 11.86 -0.84 -5.81
N ASN A 114 11.94 -1.64 -4.74
CA ASN A 114 12.81 -1.30 -3.60
C ASN A 114 14.29 -1.29 -3.98
N ASP A 115 14.73 -2.23 -4.83
CA ASP A 115 16.09 -2.25 -5.33
C ASP A 115 16.38 -1.04 -6.22
N CYS A 116 15.44 -0.65 -7.09
CA CYS A 116 15.55 0.58 -7.88
C CYS A 116 15.61 1.85 -6.99
N ILE A 117 14.79 1.94 -5.95
CA ILE A 117 14.83 3.06 -4.98
C ILE A 117 16.18 3.11 -4.28
N LYS A 118 16.67 1.97 -3.81
CA LYS A 118 17.96 1.87 -3.09
C LYS A 118 19.14 2.25 -3.96
N ASN A 119 19.11 1.85 -5.23
CA ASN A 119 20.21 2.05 -6.18
C ASN A 119 20.07 3.34 -6.99
N ASN A 120 18.96 4.08 -6.87
CA ASN A 120 18.57 5.21 -7.70
C ASN A 120 18.60 4.84 -9.20
N THR A 121 17.97 3.71 -9.57
CA THR A 121 17.84 3.28 -10.96
C THR A 121 16.44 3.53 -11.49
N ILE A 122 16.35 3.87 -12.78
CA ILE A 122 15.09 4.04 -13.51
C ILE A 122 14.46 2.66 -13.69
N ALA A 123 13.18 2.55 -13.38
CA ALA A 123 12.39 1.36 -13.68
C ALA A 123 11.45 1.61 -14.87
N CYS A 124 11.26 0.58 -15.69
CA CYS A 124 10.18 0.55 -16.68
C CYS A 124 8.99 -0.19 -16.06
N ILE A 125 7.84 0.49 -15.96
CA ILE A 125 6.60 -0.12 -15.49
C ILE A 125 5.57 -0.23 -16.60
N LYS A 126 4.79 -1.30 -16.58
CA LYS A 126 3.60 -1.46 -17.41
C LYS A 126 2.37 -1.47 -16.51
N MET A 127 1.38 -0.65 -16.84
CA MET A 127 0.11 -0.56 -16.12
C MET A 127 -0.93 -1.54 -16.68
N HIS A 128 -1.95 -1.89 -15.89
CA HIS A 128 -3.09 -2.69 -16.38
C HIS A 128 -3.86 -2.01 -17.53
N THR A 129 -3.73 -0.69 -17.68
CA THR A 129 -4.26 0.10 -18.81
C THR A 129 -3.45 -0.06 -20.10
N ASN A 130 -2.44 -0.94 -20.13
CA ASN A 130 -1.47 -1.15 -21.21
C ASN A 130 -0.52 0.03 -21.50
N HIS A 131 -0.58 1.13 -20.76
CA HIS A 131 0.42 2.18 -20.84
C HIS A 131 1.70 1.76 -20.12
N SER A 132 2.83 2.14 -20.69
CA SER A 132 4.16 1.93 -20.10
C SER A 132 4.82 3.26 -19.80
N TYR A 133 5.60 3.28 -18.70
CA TYR A 133 6.29 4.48 -18.24
C TYR A 133 7.71 4.13 -17.77
N TYR A 134 8.65 5.02 -18.05
CA TYR A 134 9.88 5.08 -17.28
C TYR A 134 9.63 5.85 -16.00
N ILE A 135 10.02 5.31 -14.88
CA ILE A 135 9.84 5.95 -13.58
C ILE A 135 11.16 6.06 -12.83
N MET A 136 11.32 7.16 -12.13
CA MET A 136 12.32 7.35 -11.08
C MET A 136 11.64 7.07 -9.75
N PRO A 137 11.70 5.84 -9.21
CA PRO A 137 11.00 5.49 -7.99
C PRO A 137 11.70 6.12 -6.78
N LEU A 138 10.92 6.77 -5.90
CA LEU A 138 11.43 7.55 -4.77
C LEU A 138 11.10 6.91 -3.43
N ALA A 139 9.88 6.35 -3.32
CA ALA A 139 9.40 5.67 -2.12
C ALA A 139 8.25 4.75 -2.45
N ILE A 140 7.99 3.79 -1.57
CA ILE A 140 6.74 3.04 -1.52
C ILE A 140 6.07 3.41 -0.21
N ASP A 141 4.84 3.88 -0.27
CA ASP A 141 4.09 4.33 0.90
C ASP A 141 2.65 3.81 0.87
N THR A 142 2.03 3.79 2.03
CA THR A 142 0.67 3.30 2.19
C THR A 142 -0.27 4.45 2.55
N PHE A 143 -1.42 4.50 1.86
CA PHE A 143 -2.42 5.49 2.14
C PHE A 143 -3.82 4.87 2.01
N ILE A 144 -4.61 4.91 3.08
CA ILE A 144 -6.00 4.46 3.11
C ILE A 144 -6.19 3.02 2.60
N GLY A 145 -5.37 2.11 3.13
CA GLY A 145 -5.47 0.68 2.78
C GLY A 145 -4.87 0.29 1.43
N TYR A 146 -4.22 1.21 0.70
CA TYR A 146 -3.57 0.93 -0.57
C TYR A 146 -2.08 1.24 -0.52
N THR A 147 -1.29 0.47 -1.28
CA THR A 147 0.14 0.69 -1.47
C THR A 147 0.37 1.50 -2.73
N TYR A 148 1.13 2.58 -2.63
CA TYR A 148 1.47 3.50 -3.71
C TYR A 148 2.97 3.52 -3.98
N VAL A 149 3.34 3.64 -5.24
CA VAL A 149 4.71 3.88 -5.68
C VAL A 149 4.87 5.36 -5.96
N ILE A 150 5.60 6.07 -5.12
CA ILE A 150 5.88 7.49 -5.29
C ILE A 150 7.05 7.63 -6.26
N CYS A 151 6.85 8.29 -7.37
CA CYS A 151 7.84 8.40 -8.42
C CYS A 151 7.66 9.68 -9.25
N LYS A 152 8.68 10.01 -10.03
CA LYS A 152 8.52 10.82 -11.23
C LYS A 152 8.41 9.88 -12.43
N SER A 153 7.56 10.18 -13.37
CA SER A 153 7.25 9.32 -14.53
C SER A 153 7.38 10.07 -15.85
N CYS A 154 7.81 9.35 -16.86
CA CYS A 154 7.84 9.79 -18.23
C CYS A 154 7.18 8.70 -19.12
N PRO A 155 6.34 9.04 -20.11
CA PRO A 155 5.84 8.05 -21.06
C PRO A 155 6.97 7.28 -21.74
N HIS A 156 6.79 5.97 -21.90
CA HIS A 156 7.84 5.09 -22.47
C HIS A 156 8.29 5.55 -23.86
N GLU A 157 7.37 6.08 -24.66
CA GLU A 157 7.62 6.56 -26.03
C GLU A 157 8.55 7.79 -26.06
N ALA A 158 8.63 8.56 -24.97
CA ALA A 158 9.52 9.72 -24.86
C ALA A 158 10.97 9.36 -24.51
N GLY A 159 11.24 8.08 -24.21
CA GLY A 159 12.56 7.60 -23.79
C GLY A 159 12.98 8.13 -22.43
N PHE A 160 14.22 7.82 -22.04
CA PHE A 160 14.78 8.23 -20.73
C PHE A 160 14.99 9.75 -20.59
N ASN A 161 15.11 10.48 -21.70
CA ASN A 161 15.36 11.93 -21.69
C ASN A 161 14.06 12.75 -21.77
N GLY A 162 12.91 12.13 -21.65
CA GLY A 162 11.63 12.82 -21.65
C GLY A 162 11.41 13.64 -20.36
N THR A 163 10.34 14.44 -20.37
CA THR A 163 9.95 15.23 -19.21
C THR A 163 9.29 14.34 -18.15
N TYR A 164 9.87 14.34 -16.96
CA TYR A 164 9.35 13.59 -15.83
C TYR A 164 8.38 14.43 -14.98
N VAL A 165 7.22 13.87 -14.71
CA VAL A 165 6.19 14.48 -13.86
C VAL A 165 5.90 13.60 -12.63
N ASP A 166 5.45 14.23 -11.56
CA ASP A 166 5.08 13.50 -10.34
C ASP A 166 3.95 12.52 -10.62
N MET A 167 4.09 11.29 -10.13
CA MET A 167 3.14 10.21 -10.29
C MET A 167 3.10 9.34 -9.02
N SER A 168 1.92 8.83 -8.67
CA SER A 168 1.76 7.91 -7.53
C SER A 168 0.79 6.77 -7.89
N PRO A 169 1.18 5.81 -8.73
CA PRO A 169 0.34 4.68 -9.07
C PRO A 169 0.19 3.73 -7.90
N ARG A 170 -1.00 3.12 -7.76
CA ARG A 170 -1.17 1.99 -6.83
C ARG A 170 -0.34 0.81 -7.30
N LEU A 171 0.31 0.12 -6.37
CA LEU A 171 1.10 -1.08 -6.66
C LEU A 171 0.22 -2.16 -7.32
N SER A 172 -1.05 -2.27 -6.92
CA SER A 172 -2.01 -3.20 -7.53
C SER A 172 -2.29 -2.92 -9.01
N ASN A 173 -2.15 -1.67 -9.46
CA ASN A 173 -2.38 -1.28 -10.86
C ASN A 173 -1.17 -1.53 -11.77
N ILE A 174 -0.02 -1.88 -11.21
CA ILE A 174 1.20 -2.19 -11.96
C ILE A 174 1.18 -3.67 -12.36
N LEU A 175 1.26 -3.93 -13.66
CA LEU A 175 1.29 -5.27 -14.22
C LEU A 175 2.69 -5.89 -14.17
N SER A 176 3.72 -5.12 -14.57
CA SER A 176 5.11 -5.55 -14.54
C SER A 176 6.05 -4.38 -14.26
N VAL A 177 7.21 -4.71 -13.72
CA VAL A 177 8.33 -3.80 -13.43
C VAL A 177 9.61 -4.44 -13.94
N MET A 178 10.47 -3.63 -14.56
CA MET A 178 11.81 -4.02 -14.97
C MET A 178 12.79 -2.93 -14.58
N ASP A 179 13.87 -3.29 -13.89
CA ASP A 179 15.00 -2.38 -13.65
C ASP A 179 15.74 -2.18 -15.00
N THR A 180 15.93 -0.93 -15.40
CA THR A 180 16.62 -0.62 -16.64
C THR A 180 18.15 -0.57 -16.47
N GLY A 181 18.64 -0.50 -15.22
CA GLY A 181 20.03 -0.28 -14.89
C GLY A 181 20.49 1.18 -15.06
N GLU A 182 19.69 2.02 -15.72
CA GLU A 182 19.99 3.46 -15.89
C GLU A 182 19.83 4.20 -14.57
N LYS A 183 20.81 5.03 -14.21
CA LYS A 183 20.81 5.78 -12.97
C LYS A 183 20.20 7.16 -13.13
N PHE A 184 19.54 7.64 -12.09
CA PHE A 184 19.10 9.03 -11.99
C PHE A 184 19.73 9.70 -10.76
N GLU A 185 19.92 11.01 -10.89
CA GLU A 185 20.40 11.82 -9.77
C GLU A 185 19.22 12.45 -9.03
N ILE A 186 19.30 12.45 -7.72
CA ILE A 186 18.35 13.11 -6.84
C ILE A 186 19.10 13.71 -5.65
N THR A 187 18.91 15.00 -5.44
CA THR A 187 19.54 15.72 -4.33
C THR A 187 18.81 15.44 -3.00
N GLU A 188 19.52 15.59 -1.89
CA GLU A 188 18.90 15.45 -0.56
C GLU A 188 17.80 16.50 -0.30
N ASN A 189 17.91 17.68 -0.93
CA ASN A 189 16.87 18.71 -0.84
C ASN A 189 15.59 18.27 -1.56
N GLU A 190 15.70 17.64 -2.73
CA GLU A 190 14.56 17.07 -3.44
C GLU A 190 13.92 15.94 -2.62
N LYS A 191 14.69 15.01 -2.07
CA LYS A 191 14.17 13.95 -1.19
C LYS A 191 13.41 14.52 0.01
N LYS A 192 13.94 15.58 0.63
CA LYS A 192 13.25 16.27 1.74
C LYS A 192 11.94 16.92 1.28
N SER A 193 11.94 17.56 0.10
CA SER A 193 10.74 18.15 -0.50
C SER A 193 9.66 17.11 -0.76
N PHE A 194 10.02 15.96 -1.35
CA PHE A 194 9.10 14.85 -1.58
C PHE A 194 8.50 14.31 -0.28
N ARG A 195 9.33 14.07 0.74
CA ARG A 195 8.83 13.61 2.06
C ARG A 195 7.83 14.61 2.67
N LYS A 196 8.12 15.91 2.60
CA LYS A 196 7.18 16.95 3.06
C LYS A 196 5.87 16.92 2.28
N LYS A 197 5.94 16.78 0.94
CA LYS A 197 4.75 16.68 0.09
C LYS A 197 3.90 15.45 0.45
N ILE A 198 4.53 14.28 0.59
CA ILE A 198 3.84 13.04 1.00
C ILE A 198 3.16 13.21 2.37
N GLN A 199 3.85 13.81 3.35
CA GLN A 199 3.29 14.05 4.68
C GLN A 199 2.10 15.03 4.66
N ALA A 200 2.14 16.03 3.78
CA ALA A 200 1.08 17.03 3.69
C ALA A 200 -0.17 16.52 2.96
N THR A 201 -0.01 15.80 1.86
CA THR A 201 -1.11 15.40 0.97
C THR A 201 -1.46 13.91 1.04
N GLY A 202 -0.52 13.08 1.49
CA GLY A 202 -0.61 11.63 1.41
C GLY A 202 -0.22 11.07 0.04
N ALA A 203 0.17 9.81 0.01
CA ALA A 203 0.66 9.13 -1.19
C ALA A 203 -0.33 9.17 -2.37
N ALA A 204 -1.63 9.06 -2.11
CA ALA A 204 -2.67 9.05 -3.15
C ALA A 204 -2.83 10.38 -3.91
N TYR A 205 -2.32 11.48 -3.39
CA TYR A 205 -2.48 12.82 -3.95
C TYR A 205 -1.15 13.46 -4.34
N PHE A 206 -0.08 12.68 -4.32
CA PHE A 206 1.27 13.16 -4.63
C PHE A 206 1.42 13.70 -6.06
N ASP A 207 0.68 13.14 -7.01
CA ASP A 207 0.69 13.48 -8.45
C ASP A 207 0.04 14.83 -8.79
N SER A 208 -0.53 15.50 -7.80
CA SER A 208 -1.26 16.75 -8.01
C SER A 208 -0.62 17.89 -7.21
N PRO A 209 -0.63 19.14 -7.73
CA PRO A 209 -0.16 20.28 -6.97
C PRO A 209 -1.09 20.57 -5.79
N SER A 210 -0.50 21.00 -4.68
CA SER A 210 -1.24 21.56 -3.55
C SER A 210 -1.47 23.06 -3.76
N GLU A 211 -2.62 23.52 -3.35
CA GLU A 211 -2.99 24.94 -3.39
C GLU A 211 -3.77 25.33 -2.13
N ASN A 212 -3.94 26.62 -1.92
CA ASN A 212 -4.71 27.12 -0.80
C ASN A 212 -6.21 27.06 -1.11
N ILE A 213 -6.92 26.24 -0.35
CA ILE A 213 -8.35 26.02 -0.49
C ILE A 213 -9.07 26.63 0.70
N GLN A 214 -9.99 27.55 0.41
CA GLN A 214 -10.81 28.19 1.46
C GLN A 214 -12.17 27.52 1.55
N VAL A 215 -12.53 27.16 2.78
CA VAL A 215 -13.81 26.48 3.08
C VAL A 215 -14.50 27.18 4.24
N LEU A 216 -15.75 27.55 4.03
CA LEU A 216 -16.63 28.05 5.06
C LEU A 216 -17.49 26.92 5.61
N PHE A 217 -17.44 26.70 6.92
CA PHE A 217 -18.22 25.69 7.60
C PHE A 217 -19.43 26.29 8.32
N THR A 218 -20.50 25.52 8.43
CA THR A 218 -21.48 25.71 9.50
C THR A 218 -20.96 25.13 10.83
N ASN A 219 -21.63 25.38 11.94
CA ASN A 219 -21.27 24.76 13.23
C ASN A 219 -21.33 23.25 13.16
N LYS A 220 -22.29 22.68 12.42
CA LYS A 220 -22.39 21.26 12.17
C LYS A 220 -21.24 20.76 11.29
N GLY A 221 -20.86 21.52 10.28
CA GLY A 221 -19.70 21.23 9.42
C GLY A 221 -18.40 21.17 10.22
N LEU A 222 -18.20 22.05 11.19
CA LEU A 222 -17.04 21.99 12.10
C LEU A 222 -17.04 20.72 12.94
N SER A 223 -18.20 20.31 13.49
CA SER A 223 -18.30 19.03 14.20
C SER A 223 -17.98 17.84 13.29
N MET A 224 -18.47 17.86 12.04
CA MET A 224 -18.15 16.83 11.03
C MET A 224 -16.65 16.81 10.72
N TYR A 225 -16.00 17.98 10.57
CA TYR A 225 -14.56 18.06 10.33
C TYR A 225 -13.74 17.46 11.49
N GLN A 226 -14.20 17.60 12.73
CA GLN A 226 -13.55 17.00 13.89
C GLN A 226 -13.69 15.48 13.94
N THR A 227 -14.80 14.94 13.47
CA THR A 227 -15.14 13.50 13.57
C THR A 227 -14.73 12.69 12.34
N ILE A 228 -14.80 13.27 11.13
CA ILE A 228 -14.44 12.59 9.88
C ILE A 228 -12.93 12.66 9.66
N LEU A 229 -12.20 11.68 10.19
CA LEU A 229 -10.73 11.66 10.12
C LEU A 229 -10.19 11.13 8.78
N HIS A 230 -10.97 10.32 8.09
CA HIS A 230 -10.56 9.66 6.85
C HIS A 230 -10.33 10.68 5.73
N GLN A 231 -9.12 10.72 5.17
CA GLN A 231 -8.67 11.67 4.13
C GLN A 231 -8.71 13.16 4.54
N ARG A 232 -8.81 13.44 5.82
CA ARG A 232 -8.93 14.82 6.32
C ARG A 232 -7.69 15.64 5.97
N PRO A 233 -7.83 16.74 5.18
CA PRO A 233 -6.74 17.68 4.98
C PRO A 233 -6.48 18.48 6.27
N SER A 234 -5.22 18.82 6.52
CA SER A 234 -4.85 19.70 7.63
C SER A 234 -5.05 21.16 7.23
N TYR A 235 -5.67 21.95 8.08
CA TYR A 235 -5.76 23.39 7.85
C TYR A 235 -4.46 24.10 8.23
N ILE A 236 -4.14 25.18 7.50
CA ILE A 236 -2.99 26.04 7.75
C ILE A 236 -3.39 27.35 8.45
N HIS A 237 -4.64 27.78 8.26
CA HIS A 237 -5.20 28.96 8.91
C HIS A 237 -6.68 28.77 9.20
N LYS A 238 -7.16 29.42 10.28
CA LYS A 238 -8.58 29.48 10.64
C LYS A 238 -8.95 30.85 11.16
N GLY A 239 -10.13 31.34 10.77
CA GLY A 239 -10.76 32.58 11.29
C GLY A 239 -12.25 32.35 11.47
N GLY A 240 -12.71 32.12 12.71
CA GLY A 240 -14.09 31.72 12.96
C GLY A 240 -14.41 30.38 12.24
N ASN A 241 -15.40 30.43 11.35
CA ASN A 241 -15.84 29.27 10.55
C ASN A 241 -15.15 29.18 9.19
N LEU A 242 -14.30 30.14 8.85
CA LEU A 242 -13.50 30.10 7.61
C LEU A 242 -12.14 29.43 7.86
N TYR A 243 -11.86 28.39 7.09
CA TYR A 243 -10.63 27.59 7.17
C TYR A 243 -9.91 27.63 5.83
N THR A 244 -8.58 27.71 5.89
CA THR A 244 -7.70 27.57 4.73
C THR A 244 -6.90 26.29 4.85
N PHE A 245 -6.93 25.46 3.81
CA PHE A 245 -6.23 24.19 3.71
C PHE A 245 -5.17 24.29 2.62
N ASN A 246 -4.00 23.66 2.83
CA ASN A 246 -3.04 23.45 1.77
C ASN A 246 -3.12 21.98 1.35
N CYS A 247 -3.88 21.70 0.32
CA CYS A 247 -4.10 20.34 -0.18
C CYS A 247 -4.42 20.35 -1.69
N THR A 248 -4.49 19.17 -2.30
CA THR A 248 -4.85 19.10 -3.72
C THR A 248 -6.35 19.30 -3.93
N ARG A 249 -6.75 19.82 -5.09
CA ARG A 249 -8.18 19.96 -5.47
C ARG A 249 -8.91 18.63 -5.36
N ARG A 250 -8.28 17.55 -5.83
CA ARG A 250 -8.85 16.19 -5.76
C ARG A 250 -9.08 15.75 -4.32
N GLN A 251 -8.14 16.02 -3.41
CA GLN A 251 -8.31 15.71 -1.99
C GLN A 251 -9.46 16.51 -1.38
N ALA A 252 -9.51 17.80 -1.65
CA ALA A 252 -10.57 18.69 -1.13
C ALA A 252 -11.94 18.29 -1.68
N ALA A 253 -12.07 18.06 -2.99
CA ALA A 253 -13.31 17.62 -3.61
C ALA A 253 -13.83 16.33 -2.95
N ASN A 254 -12.97 15.30 -2.84
CA ASN A 254 -13.34 14.01 -2.24
C ASN A 254 -13.71 14.13 -0.76
N TYR A 255 -13.03 15.00 -0.02
CA TYR A 255 -13.28 15.17 1.41
C TYR A 255 -14.53 15.99 1.69
N PHE A 256 -14.64 17.20 1.10
CA PHE A 256 -15.72 18.14 1.40
C PHE A 256 -17.06 17.79 0.74
N PHE A 257 -17.06 16.98 -0.31
CA PHE A 257 -18.33 16.49 -0.90
C PHE A 257 -19.22 15.78 0.13
N LYS A 258 -18.63 15.08 1.09
CA LYS A 258 -19.34 14.37 2.17
C LYS A 258 -20.11 15.31 3.14
N PHE A 259 -19.77 16.58 3.13
CA PHE A 259 -20.36 17.58 4.04
C PHE A 259 -21.67 18.15 3.52
N GLY A 260 -21.96 17.99 2.22
CA GLY A 260 -23.15 18.58 1.62
C GLY A 260 -23.19 20.09 1.84
N LYS A 261 -24.30 20.60 2.38
CA LYS A 261 -24.50 22.03 2.68
C LYS A 261 -23.70 22.55 3.88
N GLU A 262 -23.03 21.66 4.64
CA GLU A 262 -22.36 22.03 5.89
C GLU A 262 -20.93 22.55 5.66
N ALA A 263 -20.40 22.47 4.43
CA ALA A 263 -19.11 23.01 4.02
C ALA A 263 -19.22 23.62 2.63
N LEU A 264 -18.89 24.91 2.53
CA LEU A 264 -18.87 25.61 1.24
C LEU A 264 -17.42 25.90 0.86
N VAL A 265 -16.95 25.32 -0.23
CA VAL A 265 -15.67 25.67 -0.85
C VAL A 265 -15.82 27.03 -1.49
N LEU A 266 -15.02 28.03 -1.04
CA LEU A 266 -15.06 29.39 -1.58
C LEU A 266 -13.99 29.61 -2.65
N GLN A 267 -12.79 29.03 -2.43
CA GLN A 267 -11.65 29.15 -3.34
C GLN A 267 -10.88 27.84 -3.40
N PRO A 268 -10.24 27.54 -4.57
CA PRO A 268 -10.29 28.33 -5.81
C PRO A 268 -11.64 28.22 -6.51
N GLN A 269 -11.96 29.17 -7.41
CA GLN A 269 -13.23 29.28 -8.08
C GLN A 269 -13.55 28.01 -8.90
N GLU A 270 -12.57 27.44 -9.56
CA GLU A 270 -12.75 26.22 -10.37
C GLU A 270 -13.17 25.02 -9.51
N LEU A 271 -12.64 24.90 -8.29
CA LEU A 271 -13.06 23.87 -7.35
C LEU A 271 -14.48 24.11 -6.83
N HIS A 272 -14.84 25.39 -6.57
CA HIS A 272 -16.21 25.76 -6.22
C HIS A 272 -17.19 25.30 -7.30
N GLU A 273 -16.91 25.64 -8.56
CA GLU A 273 -17.75 25.27 -9.70
C GLU A 273 -17.83 23.74 -9.90
N GLN A 274 -16.70 23.03 -9.75
CA GLN A 274 -16.68 21.59 -9.79
C GLN A 274 -17.55 20.97 -8.69
N MET A 275 -17.47 21.48 -7.47
CA MET A 275 -18.31 21.01 -6.35
C MET A 275 -19.78 21.26 -6.61
N LEU A 276 -20.11 22.45 -7.12
CA LEU A 276 -21.49 22.80 -7.48
C LEU A 276 -22.03 21.84 -8.56
N GLN A 277 -21.23 21.53 -9.61
CA GLN A 277 -21.62 20.59 -10.65
C GLN A 277 -21.82 19.19 -10.07
N ASN A 278 -20.89 18.70 -9.24
CA ASN A 278 -21.02 17.38 -8.61
C ASN A 278 -22.31 17.26 -7.76
N PHE A 279 -22.72 18.32 -7.08
CA PHE A 279 -23.98 18.32 -6.32
C PHE A 279 -25.21 18.32 -7.25
N LYS A 280 -25.18 19.07 -8.37
CA LYS A 280 -26.26 19.05 -9.38
C LYS A 280 -26.40 17.65 -10.00
N ASP A 281 -25.28 17.02 -10.35
CA ASP A 281 -25.27 15.67 -10.92
C ASP A 281 -25.83 14.66 -9.90
N ALA A 282 -25.44 14.77 -8.61
CA ALA A 282 -25.98 13.93 -7.57
C ALA A 282 -27.51 14.10 -7.43
N VAL A 283 -28.02 15.33 -7.45
CA VAL A 283 -29.48 15.58 -7.39
C VAL A 283 -30.18 14.99 -8.61
N SER A 284 -29.62 15.17 -9.81
CA SER A 284 -30.22 14.65 -11.05
C SER A 284 -30.35 13.12 -11.09
N THR A 285 -29.53 12.42 -10.29
CA THR A 285 -29.61 10.93 -10.18
C THR A 285 -30.86 10.48 -9.41
N TYR A 286 -31.43 11.33 -8.55
CA TYR A 286 -32.61 11.03 -7.74
C TYR A 286 -33.90 11.70 -8.24
N SER A 287 -33.82 12.47 -9.32
CA SER A 287 -34.93 13.15 -9.98
C SER A 287 -35.46 12.34 -11.16
#